data_8de0462d8690681629417fcd5309c25f
#
_entry.id   8de0462d8690681629417fcd5309c25f
#
_cell.length_a   1.000
_cell.length_b   1.000
_cell.length_c   1.000
_cell.angle_alpha   90.00
_cell.angle_beta   90.00
_cell.angle_gamma   90.00
#
_symmetry.space_group_name_H-M   'P 1'
#
loop_
_entity.id
_entity.type
_entity.pdbx_description
1 polymer ?
#
loop_
_entity_poly.entity_id
_entity_poly.type
_entity_poly.pdbx_seq_one_letter_code
_entity_poly.pdbx_strand_id
1 'polypeptide(L)'
;MKSLVRFTLVGLAIVPSLLAAQTPKPPIPTARREDAAMNKWRENRFGLFIHWGVYSVPGGIWNGKRVGAAEWIQAQGKISPIDYAKFPADFTAKNFNAKNWAKAAKQMGAKYVVITTKHHDGFCLWDSKYTDWDLQKSPAPKDLLKQLADAVRAEGMDFGVYYSILDWHHPDYRTNLKSDADRKAFERYIVYMKSQLKELVDTLGPIKVFWFDGRWEPSYKENPTYGADLEKYCRQICPGVVINDRIRAYDSYADYDSGYERKLPENELPPVNWEACMTMPEGTWGYHSDPPGNGWKTPQTLLNMLLKCASKNGNFLLNIGPKPDGTIRKEEAERMKAVGEWMRFYGNAVYGTQGLVLKSTTKFYATRKKDSIYLTFFEWPETDRV
;
A
#
# COMPACT_ATOMS: atom_id res chain seq x y z
N MET A 1 -69.62 16.57 12.56
CA MET A 1 -68.20 16.82 12.17
C MET A 1 -67.41 15.53 12.40
N LYS A 2 -67.15 14.78 11.30
CA LYS A 2 -66.40 13.50 11.32
C LYS A 2 -64.97 13.79 10.91
N SER A 3 -64.02 13.59 11.83
CA SER A 3 -62.58 13.70 11.56
C SER A 3 -62.07 12.48 10.86
N LEU A 4 -61.54 12.67 9.63
CA LEU A 4 -60.85 11.62 8.86
C LEU A 4 -59.40 11.54 9.31
N VAL A 5 -59.01 10.44 9.94
CA VAL A 5 -57.62 10.11 10.21
C VAL A 5 -57.02 9.44 8.97
N ARG A 6 -56.07 10.10 8.30
CA ARG A 6 -55.27 9.50 7.21
C ARG A 6 -54.11 8.72 7.79
N PHE A 7 -54.10 7.43 7.60
CA PHE A 7 -52.92 6.58 7.80
C PHE A 7 -52.03 6.66 6.58
N THR A 8 -50.83 7.17 6.76
CA THR A 8 -49.76 7.10 5.75
C THR A 8 -48.98 5.80 6.00
N LEU A 9 -49.10 4.83 5.11
CA LEU A 9 -48.25 3.63 5.09
C LEU A 9 -46.85 4.06 4.62
N VAL A 10 -45.86 4.03 5.53
CA VAL A 10 -44.46 4.11 5.17
C VAL A 10 -44.01 2.70 4.79
N GLY A 11 -43.87 2.45 3.52
CA GLY A 11 -43.25 1.23 3.00
C GLY A 11 -41.77 1.18 3.35
N LEU A 12 -41.39 0.28 4.26
CA LEU A 12 -39.99 -0.07 4.53
C LEU A 12 -39.48 -0.86 3.30
N ALA A 13 -38.73 -0.21 2.44
CA ALA A 13 -37.98 -0.90 1.39
C ALA A 13 -36.81 -1.62 2.08
N ILE A 14 -36.93 -2.94 2.23
CA ILE A 14 -35.82 -3.80 2.61
C ILE A 14 -34.87 -3.85 1.41
N VAL A 15 -33.78 -3.06 1.47
CA VAL A 15 -32.65 -3.21 0.54
C VAL A 15 -31.91 -4.48 0.98
N PRO A 16 -31.83 -5.52 0.15
CA PRO A 16 -31.02 -6.67 0.50
C PRO A 16 -29.55 -6.22 0.55
N SER A 17 -28.98 -6.29 1.75
CA SER A 17 -27.53 -6.20 1.91
C SER A 17 -26.93 -7.35 1.12
N LEU A 18 -26.35 -7.05 -0.05
CA LEU A 18 -25.42 -7.95 -0.72
C LEU A 18 -24.25 -8.17 0.25
N LEU A 19 -24.32 -9.25 1.02
CA LEU A 19 -23.12 -9.79 1.65
C LEU A 19 -22.12 -10.08 0.52
N ALA A 20 -21.14 -9.21 0.36
CA ALA A 20 -20.00 -9.50 -0.48
C ALA A 20 -19.43 -10.84 0.00
N ALA A 21 -19.52 -11.87 -0.83
CA ALA A 21 -18.95 -13.17 -0.53
C ALA A 21 -17.47 -12.95 -0.18
N GLN A 22 -17.11 -13.27 1.07
CA GLN A 22 -15.73 -13.15 1.50
C GLN A 22 -14.90 -14.08 0.62
N THR A 23 -13.91 -13.53 -0.07
CA THR A 23 -12.95 -14.34 -0.82
C THR A 23 -12.31 -15.34 0.16
N PRO A 24 -12.30 -16.63 -0.17
CA PRO A 24 -11.73 -17.65 0.72
C PRO A 24 -10.26 -17.29 1.01
N LYS A 25 -9.90 -17.34 2.30
CA LYS A 25 -8.50 -17.15 2.69
C LYS A 25 -7.67 -18.36 2.21
N PRO A 26 -6.43 -18.14 1.76
CA PRO A 26 -5.52 -19.22 1.42
C PRO A 26 -5.28 -20.16 2.62
N PRO A 27 -4.89 -21.41 2.40
CA PRO A 27 -4.50 -22.31 3.48
C PRO A 27 -3.29 -21.75 4.23
N ILE A 28 -3.29 -21.88 5.57
CA ILE A 28 -2.16 -21.44 6.40
C ILE A 28 -0.95 -22.32 6.05
N PRO A 29 0.21 -21.73 5.71
CA PRO A 29 1.41 -22.49 5.40
C PRO A 29 1.85 -23.37 6.57
N THR A 30 2.21 -24.59 6.30
CA THR A 30 2.77 -25.53 7.30
C THR A 30 4.14 -25.10 7.80
N ALA A 31 4.90 -24.35 6.98
CA ALA A 31 6.18 -23.74 7.34
C ALA A 31 6.23 -22.28 6.91
N ARG A 32 6.80 -21.44 7.77
CA ARG A 32 7.07 -20.03 7.45
C ARG A 32 8.46 -19.92 6.82
N ARG A 33 8.60 -18.97 5.90
CA ARG A 33 9.91 -18.60 5.40
C ARG A 33 10.76 -17.96 6.51
N GLU A 34 11.96 -18.51 6.77
CA GLU A 34 12.83 -18.16 7.91
C GLU A 34 14.24 -17.70 7.47
N ASP A 35 14.42 -17.32 6.21
CA ASP A 35 15.69 -16.79 5.75
C ASP A 35 15.99 -15.38 6.30
N ALA A 36 17.23 -14.93 6.10
CA ALA A 36 17.71 -13.63 6.60
C ALA A 36 16.88 -12.44 6.08
N ALA A 37 16.37 -12.51 4.83
CA ALA A 37 15.58 -11.43 4.23
C ALA A 37 14.23 -11.31 4.93
N MET A 38 13.57 -12.46 5.16
CA MET A 38 12.26 -12.49 5.83
C MET A 38 12.37 -12.11 7.31
N ASN A 39 13.45 -12.56 7.98
CA ASN A 39 13.73 -12.17 9.37
C ASN A 39 13.94 -10.66 9.49
N LYS A 40 14.75 -10.09 8.59
CA LYS A 40 14.95 -8.64 8.55
C LYS A 40 13.66 -7.88 8.30
N TRP A 41 12.81 -8.33 7.37
CA TRP A 41 11.52 -7.71 7.10
C TRP A 41 10.62 -7.71 8.35
N ARG A 42 10.55 -8.84 9.08
CA ARG A 42 9.83 -8.91 10.37
C ARG A 42 10.38 -7.97 11.42
N GLU A 43 11.71 -7.82 11.52
CA GLU A 43 12.38 -6.94 12.48
C GLU A 43 12.17 -5.46 12.17
N ASN A 44 12.00 -5.11 10.89
CA ASN A 44 11.79 -3.74 10.44
C ASN A 44 10.51 -3.11 11.01
N ARG A 45 9.44 -3.83 11.12
CA ARG A 45 8.14 -3.44 11.71
C ARG A 45 7.46 -2.20 11.12
N PHE A 46 8.21 -1.19 10.66
CA PHE A 46 7.66 0.09 10.23
C PHE A 46 8.26 0.53 8.90
N GLY A 47 7.39 0.80 7.92
CA GLY A 47 7.75 1.29 6.59
C GLY A 47 6.97 2.52 6.16
N LEU A 48 7.49 3.22 5.15
CA LEU A 48 6.82 4.30 4.44
C LEU A 48 6.30 3.78 3.11
N PHE A 49 5.01 3.97 2.85
CA PHE A 49 4.39 3.78 1.55
C PHE A 49 4.27 5.11 0.81
N ILE A 50 4.51 5.14 -0.49
CA ILE A 50 4.39 6.35 -1.28
C ILE A 50 3.50 6.05 -2.49
N HIS A 51 2.31 6.65 -2.51
CA HIS A 51 1.43 6.62 -3.68
C HIS A 51 1.64 7.90 -4.48
N TRP A 52 2.38 7.79 -5.59
CA TRP A 52 2.71 8.92 -6.43
C TRP A 52 2.68 8.53 -7.90
N GLY A 53 2.04 9.34 -8.74
CA GLY A 53 1.84 9.08 -10.15
C GLY A 53 1.05 10.21 -10.80
N VAL A 54 0.72 10.08 -12.08
CA VAL A 54 -0.01 11.11 -12.84
C VAL A 54 -1.42 11.37 -12.28
N TYR A 55 -2.01 10.43 -11.55
CA TYR A 55 -3.26 10.63 -10.82
C TYR A 55 -3.18 11.73 -9.74
N SER A 56 -1.98 12.13 -9.34
CA SER A 56 -1.78 13.26 -8.42
C SER A 56 -2.06 14.62 -9.09
N VAL A 57 -2.04 14.71 -10.42
CA VAL A 57 -2.26 15.95 -11.18
C VAL A 57 -3.66 16.46 -10.96
N PRO A 58 -4.74 15.71 -11.24
CA PRO A 58 -6.09 16.16 -10.94
C PRO A 58 -6.39 16.25 -9.44
N GLY A 59 -5.58 15.61 -8.60
CA GLY A 59 -5.68 15.73 -7.15
C GLY A 59 -7.07 15.43 -6.58
N GLY A 60 -7.73 14.39 -7.08
CA GLY A 60 -9.06 13.95 -6.62
C GLY A 60 -10.23 14.83 -7.11
N ILE A 61 -9.97 15.81 -7.98
CA ILE A 61 -11.02 16.70 -8.53
C ILE A 61 -11.10 16.51 -10.04
N TRP A 62 -12.28 16.28 -10.55
CA TRP A 62 -12.53 16.21 -11.99
C TRP A 62 -13.79 16.98 -12.38
N ASN A 63 -13.70 17.87 -13.39
CA ASN A 63 -14.79 18.75 -13.83
C ASN A 63 -15.43 19.52 -12.66
N GLY A 64 -14.60 20.03 -11.74
CA GLY A 64 -15.05 20.79 -10.57
C GLY A 64 -15.74 19.95 -9.49
N LYS A 65 -15.77 18.62 -9.63
CA LYS A 65 -16.39 17.72 -8.66
C LYS A 65 -15.33 16.90 -7.94
N ARG A 66 -15.53 16.70 -6.64
CA ARG A 66 -14.77 15.73 -5.85
C ARG A 66 -15.04 14.32 -6.38
N VAL A 67 -13.98 13.60 -6.70
CA VAL A 67 -14.00 12.17 -7.01
C VAL A 67 -13.40 11.44 -5.81
N GLY A 68 -13.78 10.21 -5.54
CA GLY A 68 -13.38 9.44 -4.36
C GLY A 68 -11.86 9.37 -4.10
N ALA A 69 -11.24 8.22 -4.28
CA ALA A 69 -9.80 8.08 -4.11
C ALA A 69 -9.02 8.65 -5.32
N ALA A 70 -7.97 9.43 -5.05
CA ALA A 70 -7.21 10.12 -6.11
C ALA A 70 -6.53 9.15 -7.08
N GLU A 71 -5.99 8.04 -6.58
CA GLU A 71 -5.35 6.99 -7.38
C GLU A 71 -6.35 6.17 -8.23
N TRP A 72 -7.64 6.28 -7.93
CA TRP A 72 -8.75 5.69 -8.69
C TRP A 72 -9.48 6.70 -9.58
N ILE A 73 -8.97 7.93 -9.70
CA ILE A 73 -9.69 9.04 -10.33
C ILE A 73 -10.08 8.74 -11.79
N GLN A 74 -9.25 8.03 -12.54
CA GLN A 74 -9.56 7.65 -13.92
C GLN A 74 -10.85 6.82 -13.98
N ALA A 75 -10.94 5.77 -13.16
CA ALA A 75 -12.11 4.87 -13.15
C ALA A 75 -13.33 5.54 -12.48
N GLN A 76 -13.17 6.10 -11.29
CA GLN A 76 -14.26 6.69 -10.51
C GLN A 76 -14.78 7.99 -11.13
N GLY A 77 -13.90 8.78 -11.72
CA GLY A 77 -14.24 10.01 -12.45
C GLY A 77 -14.72 9.75 -13.87
N LYS A 78 -14.68 8.48 -14.34
CA LYS A 78 -14.99 8.08 -15.72
C LYS A 78 -14.23 8.95 -16.73
N ILE A 79 -12.96 9.21 -16.46
CA ILE A 79 -12.11 10.05 -17.30
C ILE A 79 -11.74 9.24 -18.55
N SER A 80 -11.99 9.83 -19.73
CA SER A 80 -11.64 9.17 -20.99
C SER A 80 -10.12 8.95 -21.08
N PRO A 81 -9.65 7.87 -21.76
CA PRO A 81 -8.22 7.69 -22.01
C PRO A 81 -7.56 8.92 -22.67
N ILE A 82 -8.29 9.62 -23.55
CA ILE A 82 -7.80 10.82 -24.25
C ILE A 82 -7.58 11.97 -23.26
N ASP A 83 -8.49 12.17 -22.30
CA ASP A 83 -8.35 13.23 -21.31
C ASP A 83 -7.30 12.86 -20.26
N TYR A 84 -7.25 11.60 -19.84
CA TYR A 84 -6.26 11.12 -18.90
C TYR A 84 -4.83 11.23 -19.45
N ALA A 85 -4.66 11.02 -20.75
CA ALA A 85 -3.38 11.14 -21.45
C ALA A 85 -2.77 12.56 -21.46
N LYS A 86 -3.52 13.57 -21.00
CA LYS A 86 -3.03 14.96 -20.86
C LYS A 86 -2.27 15.18 -19.52
N PHE A 87 -2.54 14.39 -18.49
CA PHE A 87 -1.99 14.61 -17.14
C PHE A 87 -0.46 14.49 -17.06
N PRO A 88 0.24 13.61 -17.79
CA PRO A 88 1.69 13.55 -17.72
C PRO A 88 2.38 14.87 -17.98
N ALA A 89 1.83 15.75 -18.84
CA ALA A 89 2.40 17.08 -19.14
C ALA A 89 2.51 17.98 -17.88
N ASP A 90 1.63 17.79 -16.89
CA ASP A 90 1.59 18.55 -15.64
C ASP A 90 2.24 17.81 -14.46
N PHE A 91 2.69 16.58 -14.67
CA PHE A 91 3.45 15.83 -13.69
C PHE A 91 4.92 16.26 -13.72
N THR A 92 5.23 17.33 -13.02
CA THR A 92 6.53 18.04 -13.18
C THR A 92 7.63 17.50 -12.27
N ALA A 93 7.29 16.98 -11.11
CA ALA A 93 8.25 16.59 -10.05
C ALA A 93 9.32 17.66 -9.74
N LYS A 94 9.06 18.97 -10.05
CA LYS A 94 10.06 20.04 -9.97
C LYS A 94 10.60 20.30 -8.56
N ASN A 95 9.85 19.93 -7.53
CA ASN A 95 10.23 20.04 -6.13
C ASN A 95 10.65 18.68 -5.52
N PHE A 96 10.69 17.62 -6.34
CA PHE A 96 11.16 16.31 -5.89
C PHE A 96 12.64 16.38 -5.52
N ASN A 97 12.94 15.89 -4.32
CA ASN A 97 14.30 15.73 -3.85
C ASN A 97 14.41 14.38 -3.12
N ALA A 98 15.02 13.42 -3.78
CA ALA A 98 15.15 12.05 -3.30
C ALA A 98 15.82 11.95 -1.91
N LYS A 99 16.88 12.75 -1.68
CA LYS A 99 17.58 12.78 -0.39
C LYS A 99 16.69 13.31 0.73
N ASN A 100 15.90 14.35 0.46
CA ASN A 100 14.98 14.90 1.45
C ASN A 100 13.84 13.91 1.76
N TRP A 101 13.32 13.21 0.76
CA TRP A 101 12.30 12.19 0.95
C TRP A 101 12.84 11.02 1.78
N ALA A 102 14.02 10.51 1.43
CA ALA A 102 14.68 9.44 2.20
C ALA A 102 14.98 9.85 3.65
N LYS A 103 15.48 11.08 3.84
CA LYS A 103 15.74 11.64 5.17
C LYS A 103 14.44 11.77 5.99
N ALA A 104 13.35 12.24 5.39
CA ALA A 104 12.05 12.35 6.06
C ALA A 104 11.52 10.96 6.46
N ALA A 105 11.64 9.95 5.59
CA ALA A 105 11.29 8.57 5.90
C ALA A 105 12.12 8.02 7.08
N LYS A 106 13.44 8.24 7.05
CA LYS A 106 14.35 7.84 8.13
C LYS A 106 14.02 8.52 9.44
N GLN A 107 13.78 9.83 9.41
CA GLN A 107 13.41 10.62 10.58
C GLN A 107 12.07 10.20 11.17
N MET A 108 11.09 9.80 10.33
CA MET A 108 9.82 9.21 10.78
C MET A 108 10.05 7.88 11.54
N GLY A 109 11.18 7.22 11.32
CA GLY A 109 11.50 5.92 11.89
C GLY A 109 11.26 4.75 10.94
N ALA A 110 11.00 4.99 9.65
CA ALA A 110 10.86 3.91 8.68
C ALA A 110 12.16 3.11 8.54
N LYS A 111 12.03 1.81 8.30
CA LYS A 111 13.12 0.89 8.00
C LYS A 111 13.10 0.42 6.55
N TYR A 112 12.00 0.61 5.87
CA TYR A 112 11.86 0.36 4.44
C TYR A 112 10.89 1.37 3.82
N VAL A 113 11.04 1.56 2.52
CA VAL A 113 10.19 2.45 1.72
C VAL A 113 9.66 1.66 0.53
N VAL A 114 8.36 1.71 0.29
CA VAL A 114 7.71 1.15 -0.90
C VAL A 114 7.08 2.28 -1.69
N ILE A 115 7.31 2.35 -3.01
CA ILE A 115 6.73 3.37 -3.88
C ILE A 115 5.93 2.73 -5.02
N THR A 116 4.82 3.34 -5.41
CA THR A 116 4.08 2.95 -6.62
C THR A 116 4.92 3.22 -7.85
N THR A 117 5.47 2.16 -8.46
CA THR A 117 6.19 2.28 -9.73
C THR A 117 5.23 2.30 -10.91
N LYS A 118 4.16 1.51 -10.85
CA LYS A 118 3.02 1.51 -11.77
C LYS A 118 1.75 1.22 -10.99
N HIS A 119 0.77 2.11 -10.98
CA HIS A 119 -0.56 1.89 -10.41
C HIS A 119 -1.53 1.34 -11.47
N HIS A 120 -2.82 1.24 -11.18
CA HIS A 120 -3.84 0.67 -12.07
C HIS A 120 -4.04 1.45 -13.37
N ASP A 121 -3.66 2.73 -13.41
CA ASP A 121 -3.67 3.58 -14.61
C ASP A 121 -2.59 3.21 -15.64
N GLY A 122 -1.71 2.26 -15.30
CA GLY A 122 -0.66 1.75 -16.15
C GLY A 122 0.53 2.69 -16.34
N PHE A 123 0.49 3.93 -15.78
CA PHE A 123 1.58 4.88 -15.97
C PHE A 123 2.83 4.45 -15.19
N CYS A 124 3.95 4.34 -15.93
CA CYS A 124 5.24 3.94 -15.36
C CYS A 124 6.02 5.14 -14.84
N LEU A 125 6.37 5.15 -13.55
CA LEU A 125 7.24 6.17 -12.95
C LEU A 125 8.73 5.99 -13.29
N TRP A 126 9.05 5.34 -14.40
CA TRP A 126 10.40 5.20 -14.97
C TRP A 126 10.30 5.19 -16.49
N ASP A 127 11.40 5.41 -17.16
CA ASP A 127 11.54 5.30 -18.62
C ASP A 127 11.56 3.81 -18.99
N SER A 128 10.40 3.25 -19.34
CA SER A 128 10.24 1.84 -19.67
C SER A 128 10.44 1.56 -21.15
N LYS A 129 11.24 0.54 -21.47
CA LYS A 129 11.42 0.08 -22.86
C LYS A 129 10.22 -0.67 -23.42
N TYR A 130 9.22 -0.96 -22.61
CA TYR A 130 8.09 -1.83 -22.96
C TYR A 130 6.77 -1.09 -23.17
N THR A 131 6.74 0.22 -22.90
CA THR A 131 5.57 1.08 -23.11
C THR A 131 6.02 2.51 -23.37
N ASP A 132 5.20 3.28 -24.07
CA ASP A 132 5.33 4.73 -24.19
C ASP A 132 4.46 5.49 -23.17
N TRP A 133 3.77 4.76 -22.27
CA TRP A 133 2.95 5.32 -21.20
C TRP A 133 3.76 5.43 -19.90
N ASP A 134 4.73 6.35 -19.90
CA ASP A 134 5.75 6.48 -18.87
C ASP A 134 6.25 7.92 -18.68
N LEU A 135 7.31 8.08 -17.91
CA LEU A 135 7.91 9.38 -17.59
C LEU A 135 8.40 10.15 -18.82
N GLN A 136 8.61 9.52 -19.99
CA GLN A 136 8.99 10.24 -21.21
C GLN A 136 7.91 11.24 -21.64
N LYS A 137 6.64 10.99 -21.28
CA LYS A 137 5.52 11.90 -21.54
C LYS A 137 5.41 13.06 -20.56
N SER A 138 6.27 13.14 -19.55
CA SER A 138 6.23 14.18 -18.52
C SER A 138 7.52 15.00 -18.49
N PRO A 139 7.50 16.24 -17.94
CA PRO A 139 8.73 17.00 -17.70
C PRO A 139 9.55 16.53 -16.50
N ALA A 140 9.08 15.52 -15.75
CA ALA A 140 9.77 14.98 -14.58
C ALA A 140 11.12 14.34 -14.93
N PRO A 141 12.09 14.28 -13.99
CA PRO A 141 13.35 13.56 -14.17
C PRO A 141 13.12 12.09 -14.51
N LYS A 142 13.77 11.59 -15.58
CA LYS A 142 13.55 10.23 -16.08
C LYS A 142 14.10 9.13 -15.15
N ASP A 143 15.03 9.48 -14.28
CA ASP A 143 15.69 8.61 -13.30
C ASP A 143 15.18 8.78 -11.87
N LEU A 144 14.03 9.44 -11.66
CA LEU A 144 13.52 9.78 -10.32
C LEU A 144 13.40 8.56 -9.38
N LEU A 145 12.99 7.39 -9.90
CA LEU A 145 12.93 6.16 -9.09
C LEU A 145 14.32 5.68 -8.67
N LYS A 146 15.30 5.78 -9.57
CA LYS A 146 16.69 5.42 -9.30
C LYS A 146 17.28 6.34 -8.24
N GLN A 147 17.06 7.64 -8.37
CA GLN A 147 17.48 8.63 -7.36
C GLN A 147 16.88 8.31 -5.99
N LEU A 148 15.58 7.97 -5.93
CA LEU A 148 14.92 7.63 -4.67
C LEU A 148 15.48 6.33 -4.08
N ALA A 149 15.65 5.28 -4.91
CA ALA A 149 16.17 4.00 -4.47
C ALA A 149 17.58 4.14 -3.87
N ASP A 150 18.44 4.91 -4.51
CA ASP A 150 19.80 5.17 -4.03
C ASP A 150 19.80 5.99 -2.74
N ALA A 151 18.96 7.02 -2.64
CA ALA A 151 18.84 7.85 -1.44
C ALA A 151 18.29 7.04 -0.25
N VAL A 152 17.29 6.18 -0.46
CA VAL A 152 16.73 5.30 0.59
C VAL A 152 17.80 4.35 1.13
N ARG A 153 18.59 3.74 0.23
CA ARG A 153 19.69 2.85 0.65
C ARG A 153 20.83 3.61 1.36
N ALA A 154 21.15 4.83 0.91
CA ALA A 154 22.14 5.67 1.56
C ALA A 154 21.77 6.00 3.02
N GLU A 155 20.47 6.09 3.32
CA GLU A 155 19.94 6.24 4.68
C GLU A 155 19.87 4.90 5.46
N GLY A 156 20.33 3.79 4.88
CA GLY A 156 20.34 2.46 5.50
C GLY A 156 18.97 1.79 5.58
N MET A 157 18.03 2.18 4.73
CA MET A 157 16.70 1.59 4.64
C MET A 157 16.61 0.64 3.45
N ASP A 158 15.67 -0.32 3.54
CA ASP A 158 15.34 -1.21 2.43
C ASP A 158 14.41 -0.50 1.43
N PHE A 159 14.66 -0.72 0.14
CA PHE A 159 13.82 -0.18 -0.94
C PHE A 159 12.92 -1.26 -1.52
N GLY A 160 11.65 -0.94 -1.68
CA GLY A 160 10.63 -1.79 -2.28
C GLY A 160 9.83 -1.06 -3.35
N VAL A 161 9.19 -1.82 -4.20
CA VAL A 161 8.34 -1.33 -5.29
C VAL A 161 6.93 -1.90 -5.17
N TYR A 162 5.94 -1.03 -5.36
CA TYR A 162 4.57 -1.44 -5.64
C TYR A 162 4.40 -1.57 -7.14
N TYR A 163 3.76 -2.65 -7.58
CA TYR A 163 3.46 -2.89 -8.98
C TYR A 163 2.04 -3.43 -9.13
N SER A 164 1.22 -2.75 -9.93
CA SER A 164 -0.14 -3.18 -10.22
C SER A 164 -0.18 -4.27 -11.29
N ILE A 165 -0.86 -5.38 -10.99
CA ILE A 165 -1.23 -6.41 -11.95
C ILE A 165 -2.37 -5.91 -12.86
N LEU A 166 -3.33 -5.19 -12.27
CA LEU A 166 -4.40 -4.50 -12.99
C LEU A 166 -3.82 -3.33 -13.80
N ASP A 167 -4.23 -3.21 -15.06
CA ASP A 167 -3.74 -2.17 -15.96
C ASP A 167 -4.87 -1.68 -16.86
N TRP A 168 -5.33 -0.46 -16.64
CA TRP A 168 -6.42 0.14 -17.44
C TRP A 168 -5.95 0.67 -18.79
N HIS A 169 -4.64 0.76 -19.00
CA HIS A 169 -4.07 1.35 -20.21
C HIS A 169 -3.61 0.30 -21.23
N HIS A 170 -3.04 -0.82 -20.76
CA HIS A 170 -2.40 -1.79 -21.65
C HIS A 170 -3.41 -2.50 -22.57
N PRO A 171 -3.22 -2.49 -23.91
CA PRO A 171 -4.19 -3.00 -24.89
C PRO A 171 -4.42 -4.52 -24.79
N ASP A 172 -3.48 -5.27 -24.25
CA ASP A 172 -3.59 -6.72 -24.05
C ASP A 172 -4.11 -7.11 -22.65
N TYR A 173 -4.32 -6.14 -21.74
CA TYR A 173 -4.98 -6.43 -20.46
C TYR A 173 -6.43 -6.87 -20.70
N ARG A 174 -6.87 -7.87 -19.99
CA ARG A 174 -8.25 -8.38 -20.03
C ARG A 174 -8.79 -8.54 -18.61
N THR A 175 -10.00 -8.10 -18.38
CA THR A 175 -10.72 -8.33 -17.11
C THR A 175 -11.26 -9.77 -17.03
N ASN A 176 -11.52 -10.38 -18.19
CA ASN A 176 -12.03 -11.75 -18.32
C ASN A 176 -11.33 -12.46 -19.50
N LEU A 177 -11.23 -13.79 -19.43
CA LEU A 177 -10.66 -14.62 -20.49
C LEU A 177 -11.76 -15.48 -21.15
N LYS A 178 -12.65 -14.83 -21.91
CA LYS A 178 -13.84 -15.47 -22.51
C LYS A 178 -13.52 -16.22 -23.81
N SER A 179 -12.45 -15.88 -24.47
CA SER A 179 -12.05 -16.46 -25.75
C SER A 179 -10.56 -16.82 -25.76
N ASP A 180 -10.12 -17.63 -26.73
CA ASP A 180 -8.71 -17.90 -26.95
C ASP A 180 -7.93 -16.64 -27.32
N ALA A 181 -8.57 -15.69 -28.01
CA ALA A 181 -7.98 -14.41 -28.31
C ALA A 181 -7.70 -13.60 -27.02
N ASP A 182 -8.62 -13.62 -26.05
CA ASP A 182 -8.42 -12.98 -24.73
C ASP A 182 -7.27 -13.64 -23.97
N ARG A 183 -7.23 -14.99 -23.97
CA ARG A 183 -6.14 -15.74 -23.31
C ARG A 183 -4.78 -15.37 -23.90
N LYS A 184 -4.65 -15.40 -25.23
CA LYS A 184 -3.40 -15.01 -25.93
C LYS A 184 -3.01 -13.57 -25.67
N ALA A 185 -3.99 -12.64 -25.61
CA ALA A 185 -3.72 -11.26 -25.25
C ALA A 185 -3.18 -11.16 -23.82
N PHE A 186 -3.86 -11.79 -22.87
CA PHE A 186 -3.46 -11.75 -21.46
C PHE A 186 -2.10 -12.43 -21.22
N GLU A 187 -1.78 -13.50 -21.95
CA GLU A 187 -0.44 -14.12 -21.92
C GLU A 187 0.66 -13.14 -22.39
N ARG A 188 0.42 -12.35 -23.43
CA ARG A 188 1.35 -11.28 -23.83
C ARG A 188 1.47 -10.21 -22.74
N TYR A 189 0.37 -9.88 -22.09
CA TYR A 189 0.38 -8.96 -20.93
C TYR A 189 1.22 -9.52 -19.76
N ILE A 190 1.14 -10.81 -19.46
CA ILE A 190 2.01 -11.46 -18.46
C ILE A 190 3.49 -11.36 -18.84
N VAL A 191 3.84 -11.54 -20.14
CA VAL A 191 5.21 -11.34 -20.63
C VAL A 191 5.66 -9.89 -20.46
N TYR A 192 4.79 -8.93 -20.79
CA TYR A 192 5.03 -7.51 -20.56
C TYR A 192 5.31 -7.19 -19.07
N MET A 193 4.49 -7.69 -18.15
CA MET A 193 4.74 -7.51 -16.71
C MET A 193 6.10 -8.07 -16.28
N LYS A 194 6.45 -9.29 -16.72
CA LYS A 194 7.73 -9.91 -16.41
C LYS A 194 8.91 -9.07 -16.93
N SER A 195 8.78 -8.52 -18.14
CA SER A 195 9.81 -7.66 -18.75
C SER A 195 9.99 -6.37 -17.95
N GLN A 196 8.92 -5.72 -17.53
CA GLN A 196 8.97 -4.51 -16.68
C GLN A 196 9.54 -4.79 -15.28
N LEU A 197 9.19 -5.92 -14.66
CA LEU A 197 9.74 -6.30 -13.36
C LEU A 197 11.26 -6.54 -13.44
N LYS A 198 11.72 -7.19 -14.51
CA LYS A 198 13.15 -7.36 -14.78
C LYS A 198 13.85 -6.03 -14.98
N GLU A 199 13.26 -5.14 -15.77
CA GLU A 199 13.76 -3.78 -16.00
C GLU A 199 13.88 -2.97 -14.71
N LEU A 200 12.88 -3.03 -13.82
CA LEU A 200 12.93 -2.39 -12.51
C LEU A 200 14.09 -2.93 -11.66
N VAL A 201 14.29 -4.26 -11.64
CA VAL A 201 15.42 -4.88 -10.90
C VAL A 201 16.75 -4.43 -11.47
N ASP A 202 16.91 -4.43 -12.79
CA ASP A 202 18.17 -4.05 -13.47
C ASP A 202 18.48 -2.56 -13.27
N THR A 203 17.44 -1.70 -13.28
CA THR A 203 17.61 -0.26 -13.20
C THR A 203 17.80 0.22 -11.76
N LEU A 204 16.98 -0.30 -10.84
CA LEU A 204 16.94 0.20 -9.45
C LEU A 204 17.95 -0.47 -8.53
N GLY A 205 18.50 -1.62 -8.93
CA GLY A 205 19.38 -2.43 -8.09
C GLY A 205 18.59 -3.25 -7.06
N PRO A 206 19.17 -3.61 -5.90
CA PRO A 206 18.53 -4.55 -4.98
C PRO A 206 17.18 -4.07 -4.48
N ILE A 207 16.11 -4.69 -4.92
CA ILE A 207 14.76 -4.51 -4.41
C ILE A 207 14.53 -5.51 -3.28
N LYS A 208 14.05 -5.04 -2.13
CA LYS A 208 13.84 -5.89 -0.94
C LYS A 208 12.39 -6.30 -0.74
N VAL A 209 11.45 -5.53 -1.29
CA VAL A 209 10.01 -5.81 -1.22
C VAL A 209 9.39 -5.61 -2.59
N PHE A 210 8.68 -6.62 -3.08
CA PHE A 210 7.68 -6.47 -4.13
C PHE A 210 6.29 -6.44 -3.51
N TRP A 211 5.60 -5.32 -3.66
CA TRP A 211 4.24 -5.12 -3.21
C TRP A 211 3.31 -5.12 -4.42
N PHE A 212 2.64 -6.23 -4.68
CA PHE A 212 1.69 -6.37 -5.79
C PHE A 212 0.30 -5.94 -5.40
N ASP A 213 -0.50 -5.57 -6.41
CA ASP A 213 -1.92 -5.24 -6.26
C ASP A 213 -2.70 -5.54 -7.55
N GLY A 214 -4.05 -5.49 -7.51
CA GLY A 214 -4.87 -5.61 -8.70
C GLY A 214 -5.21 -7.06 -9.10
N ARG A 215 -5.18 -8.02 -8.16
CA ARG A 215 -5.40 -9.45 -8.41
C ARG A 215 -6.88 -9.88 -8.53
N TRP A 216 -7.83 -8.98 -8.31
CA TRP A 216 -9.25 -9.33 -8.12
C TRP A 216 -10.03 -9.58 -9.41
N GLU A 217 -9.51 -9.19 -10.57
CA GLU A 217 -10.19 -9.43 -11.83
C GLU A 217 -10.24 -10.92 -12.20
N PRO A 218 -11.33 -11.42 -12.81
CA PRO A 218 -11.48 -12.82 -13.16
C PRO A 218 -10.34 -13.39 -13.99
N SER A 219 -9.77 -12.60 -14.92
CA SER A 219 -8.62 -13.00 -15.73
C SER A 219 -7.44 -13.52 -14.92
N TYR A 220 -7.17 -12.93 -13.78
CA TYR A 220 -6.09 -13.32 -12.89
C TYR A 220 -6.57 -14.20 -11.74
N LYS A 221 -7.66 -13.80 -11.08
CA LYS A 221 -8.21 -14.48 -9.92
C LYS A 221 -8.59 -15.95 -10.19
N GLU A 222 -9.15 -16.22 -11.36
CA GLU A 222 -9.62 -17.56 -11.75
C GLU A 222 -8.53 -18.41 -12.41
N ASN A 223 -7.31 -17.87 -12.58
CA ASN A 223 -6.18 -18.52 -13.21
C ASN A 223 -4.93 -18.46 -12.31
N PRO A 224 -4.88 -19.22 -11.22
CA PRO A 224 -3.82 -19.16 -10.20
C PRO A 224 -2.42 -19.47 -10.71
N THR A 225 -2.30 -20.14 -11.86
CA THR A 225 -1.02 -20.44 -12.51
C THR A 225 -0.25 -19.18 -12.88
N TYR A 226 -0.92 -18.10 -13.32
CA TYR A 226 -0.25 -16.84 -13.63
C TYR A 226 0.43 -16.24 -12.40
N GLY A 227 -0.24 -16.27 -11.24
CA GLY A 227 0.33 -15.78 -9.97
C GLY A 227 1.50 -16.63 -9.50
N ALA A 228 1.38 -17.95 -9.62
CA ALA A 228 2.46 -18.88 -9.24
C ALA A 228 3.70 -18.69 -10.12
N ASP A 229 3.51 -18.55 -11.44
CA ASP A 229 4.59 -18.31 -12.39
C ASP A 229 5.25 -16.95 -12.20
N LEU A 230 4.45 -15.92 -11.92
CA LEU A 230 4.96 -14.58 -11.66
C LEU A 230 5.79 -14.55 -10.36
N GLU A 231 5.32 -15.19 -9.30
CA GLU A 231 6.07 -15.31 -8.04
C GLU A 231 7.40 -16.03 -8.28
N LYS A 232 7.37 -17.19 -8.94
CA LYS A 232 8.59 -17.93 -9.29
C LYS A 232 9.58 -17.06 -10.08
N TYR A 233 9.10 -16.33 -11.07
CA TYR A 233 9.91 -15.42 -11.86
C TYR A 233 10.53 -14.30 -11.02
N CYS A 234 9.74 -13.65 -10.15
CA CYS A 234 10.24 -12.60 -9.26
C CYS A 234 11.36 -13.10 -8.35
N ARG A 235 11.25 -14.32 -7.82
CA ARG A 235 12.30 -14.93 -7.00
C ARG A 235 13.57 -15.25 -7.77
N GLN A 236 13.45 -15.56 -9.06
CA GLN A 236 14.60 -15.80 -9.94
C GLN A 236 15.37 -14.52 -10.26
N ILE A 237 14.65 -13.44 -10.62
CA ILE A 237 15.29 -12.16 -10.99
C ILE A 237 15.74 -11.33 -9.79
N CYS A 238 15.17 -11.58 -8.61
CA CYS A 238 15.48 -10.84 -7.38
C CYS A 238 15.53 -11.81 -6.18
N PRO A 239 16.61 -12.60 -6.03
CA PRO A 239 16.76 -13.55 -4.92
C PRO A 239 16.67 -12.86 -3.56
N GLY A 240 15.92 -13.47 -2.65
CA GLY A 240 15.72 -12.94 -1.30
C GLY A 240 14.63 -11.87 -1.18
N VAL A 241 14.02 -11.43 -2.27
CA VAL A 241 12.91 -10.46 -2.22
C VAL A 241 11.75 -10.97 -1.37
N VAL A 242 11.13 -10.08 -0.59
CA VAL A 242 9.91 -10.36 0.17
C VAL A 242 8.71 -9.92 -0.66
N ILE A 243 7.70 -10.78 -0.79
CA ILE A 243 6.57 -10.59 -1.69
C ILE A 243 5.25 -10.72 -0.92
N ASN A 244 4.33 -9.77 -1.10
CA ASN A 244 3.00 -9.84 -0.49
C ASN A 244 2.10 -10.87 -1.19
N ASP A 245 1.03 -11.27 -0.51
CA ASP A 245 0.04 -12.23 -0.98
C ASP A 245 -0.70 -11.82 -2.27
N ARG A 246 -0.69 -10.53 -2.62
CA ARG A 246 -1.44 -10.03 -3.78
C ARG A 246 -0.83 -10.40 -5.13
N ILE A 247 0.36 -10.97 -5.17
CA ILE A 247 0.90 -11.64 -6.36
C ILE A 247 0.16 -12.94 -6.69
N ARG A 248 -0.54 -13.52 -5.72
CA ARG A 248 -1.25 -14.81 -5.85
C ARG A 248 -2.75 -14.59 -6.07
N ALA A 249 -3.39 -15.56 -6.70
CA ALA A 249 -4.83 -15.56 -6.98
C ALA A 249 -5.65 -16.10 -5.78
N TYR A 250 -5.37 -15.64 -4.55
CA TYR A 250 -5.98 -16.10 -3.28
C TYR A 250 -5.70 -17.56 -2.91
N ASP A 251 -4.68 -18.17 -3.49
CA ASP A 251 -4.29 -19.56 -3.27
C ASP A 251 -3.04 -19.72 -2.40
N SER A 252 -2.36 -18.62 -2.08
CA SER A 252 -1.18 -18.56 -1.22
C SER A 252 -1.01 -17.18 -0.59
N TYR A 253 -0.33 -17.11 0.55
CA TYR A 253 0.12 -15.86 1.17
C TYR A 253 1.45 -15.35 0.60
N ALA A 254 2.07 -16.07 -0.34
CA ALA A 254 3.46 -15.83 -0.70
C ALA A 254 4.33 -15.73 0.57
N ASP A 255 4.83 -14.53 0.94
CA ASP A 255 5.60 -14.36 2.19
C ASP A 255 4.77 -13.77 3.34
N TYR A 256 3.74 -12.95 3.05
CA TYR A 256 2.92 -12.31 4.08
C TYR A 256 1.55 -11.86 3.57
N ASP A 257 0.57 -11.81 4.48
CA ASP A 257 -0.78 -11.28 4.26
C ASP A 257 -0.76 -9.74 4.30
N SER A 258 -1.15 -9.09 3.22
CA SER A 258 -1.36 -7.65 3.11
C SER A 258 -2.85 -7.24 3.15
N GLY A 259 -3.72 -8.13 3.61
CA GLY A 259 -5.17 -7.92 3.65
C GLY A 259 -5.66 -6.92 4.69
N TYR A 260 -4.78 -6.43 5.55
CA TYR A 260 -5.12 -5.39 6.55
C TYR A 260 -4.96 -3.97 5.95
N GLU A 261 -5.70 -3.72 4.87
CA GLU A 261 -5.74 -2.42 4.24
C GLU A 261 -6.74 -1.49 4.93
N ARG A 262 -6.25 -0.37 5.47
CA ARG A 262 -6.99 0.63 6.26
C ARG A 262 -7.77 0.05 7.45
N LYS A 263 -7.37 -1.12 7.90
CA LYS A 263 -7.91 -1.82 9.07
C LYS A 263 -6.79 -2.52 9.84
N LEU A 264 -7.08 -2.93 11.05
CA LEU A 264 -6.16 -3.67 11.91
C LEU A 264 -6.86 -4.91 12.47
N PRO A 265 -6.12 -5.99 12.79
CA PRO A 265 -6.72 -7.14 13.48
C PRO A 265 -7.24 -6.69 14.85
N GLU A 266 -8.45 -7.13 15.23
CA GLU A 266 -9.07 -6.72 16.48
C GLU A 266 -8.49 -7.47 17.67
N ASN A 267 -8.81 -8.76 17.83
CA ASN A 267 -8.48 -9.54 19.03
C ASN A 267 -7.52 -10.71 18.75
N GLU A 268 -7.33 -11.10 17.51
CA GLU A 268 -6.55 -12.28 17.13
C GLU A 268 -5.10 -11.92 16.80
N LEU A 269 -4.21 -12.88 17.04
CA LEU A 269 -2.89 -12.89 16.42
C LEU A 269 -3.04 -13.53 15.05
N PRO A 270 -2.76 -12.82 13.95
CA PRO A 270 -2.77 -13.43 12.63
C PRO A 270 -1.80 -14.63 12.58
N PRO A 271 -2.23 -15.78 12.02
CA PRO A 271 -1.44 -17.01 12.04
C PRO A 271 -0.26 -17.01 11.06
N VAL A 272 -0.19 -16.00 10.18
CA VAL A 272 0.84 -15.81 9.16
C VAL A 272 1.61 -14.52 9.39
N ASN A 273 2.72 -14.32 8.69
CA ASN A 273 3.32 -12.99 8.61
C ASN A 273 2.33 -12.03 7.97
N TRP A 274 2.27 -10.79 8.45
CA TRP A 274 1.29 -9.83 7.96
C TRP A 274 1.76 -8.38 8.06
N GLU A 275 1.15 -7.56 7.24
CA GLU A 275 1.38 -6.12 7.18
C GLU A 275 0.05 -5.39 7.09
N ALA A 276 -0.12 -4.33 7.87
CA ALA A 276 -1.18 -3.37 7.67
C ALA A 276 -0.67 -2.15 6.91
N CYS A 277 -1.35 -1.78 5.85
CA CYS A 277 -1.10 -0.52 5.17
C CYS A 277 -2.19 0.50 5.49
N MET A 278 -1.77 1.75 5.75
CA MET A 278 -2.64 2.80 6.29
C MET A 278 -2.39 4.15 5.65
N THR A 279 -3.47 4.87 5.33
CA THR A 279 -3.41 6.26 4.87
C THR A 279 -3.39 7.23 6.05
N MET A 280 -2.71 8.37 5.90
CA MET A 280 -2.81 9.47 6.88
C MET A 280 -4.15 10.22 6.76
N PRO A 281 -4.58 10.63 5.54
CA PRO A 281 -5.94 11.13 5.34
C PRO A 281 -6.93 9.97 5.23
N GLU A 282 -8.21 10.26 5.39
CA GLU A 282 -9.25 9.28 5.10
C GLU A 282 -9.44 9.12 3.57
N GLY A 283 -9.75 7.90 3.14
CA GLY A 283 -10.35 7.60 1.84
C GLY A 283 -9.47 7.70 0.59
N THR A 284 -8.17 8.02 0.70
CA THR A 284 -7.28 8.14 -0.48
C THR A 284 -5.84 7.77 -0.15
N TRP A 285 -5.15 7.12 -1.10
CA TRP A 285 -3.72 6.80 -1.04
C TRP A 285 -2.90 7.89 -1.71
N GLY A 286 -3.29 8.30 -2.92
CA GLY A 286 -2.65 9.36 -3.67
C GLY A 286 -2.99 10.77 -3.16
N TYR A 287 -2.31 11.78 -3.72
CA TYR A 287 -2.61 13.18 -3.43
C TYR A 287 -4.05 13.52 -3.79
N HIS A 288 -4.77 14.06 -2.83
CA HIS A 288 -6.12 14.61 -3.00
C HIS A 288 -6.18 16.02 -2.38
N SER A 289 -6.53 17.01 -3.16
CA SER A 289 -6.57 18.43 -2.72
C SER A 289 -7.65 18.68 -1.66
N ASP A 290 -8.73 17.89 -1.70
CA ASP A 290 -9.82 17.88 -0.74
C ASP A 290 -10.15 16.41 -0.37
N PRO A 291 -9.38 15.78 0.55
CA PRO A 291 -9.52 14.35 0.85
C PRO A 291 -10.93 14.00 1.31
N PRO A 292 -11.49 12.85 0.88
CA PRO A 292 -12.76 12.37 1.38
C PRO A 292 -12.67 11.97 2.86
N GLY A 293 -13.81 11.98 3.56
CA GLY A 293 -13.90 11.53 4.95
C GLY A 293 -13.68 12.65 5.98
N ASN A 294 -13.37 12.23 7.21
CA ASN A 294 -13.35 13.12 8.38
C ASN A 294 -11.96 13.76 8.65
N GLY A 295 -11.13 13.88 7.61
CA GLY A 295 -9.86 14.58 7.73
C GLY A 295 -8.64 13.66 7.94
N TRP A 296 -7.77 14.06 8.85
CA TRP A 296 -6.45 13.48 9.04
C TRP A 296 -6.32 12.75 10.36
N LYS A 297 -5.80 11.52 10.33
CA LYS A 297 -5.45 10.80 11.57
C LYS A 297 -4.43 11.59 12.38
N THR A 298 -4.60 11.65 13.69
CA THR A 298 -3.63 12.32 14.58
C THR A 298 -2.35 11.50 14.70
N PRO A 299 -1.20 12.12 15.06
CA PRO A 299 0.02 11.37 15.35
C PRO A 299 -0.18 10.28 16.42
N GLN A 300 -0.97 10.56 17.45
CA GLN A 300 -1.31 9.58 18.49
C GLN A 300 -2.08 8.39 17.91
N THR A 301 -3.05 8.61 17.02
CA THR A 301 -3.77 7.55 16.32
C THR A 301 -2.82 6.69 15.49
N LEU A 302 -1.88 7.30 14.75
CA LEU A 302 -0.90 6.58 13.94
C LEU A 302 0.07 5.74 14.78
N LEU A 303 0.54 6.29 15.90
CA LEU A 303 1.38 5.55 16.86
C LEU A 303 0.61 4.38 17.50
N ASN A 304 -0.65 4.59 17.85
CA ASN A 304 -1.52 3.53 18.36
C ASN A 304 -1.64 2.38 17.36
N MET A 305 -1.83 2.70 16.07
CA MET A 305 -1.90 1.70 15.00
C MET A 305 -0.58 0.94 14.84
N LEU A 306 0.55 1.64 14.84
CA LEU A 306 1.89 1.03 14.77
C LEU A 306 2.14 0.07 15.94
N LEU A 307 1.83 0.51 17.16
CA LEU A 307 2.03 -0.29 18.38
C LEU A 307 1.09 -1.50 18.41
N LYS A 308 -0.14 -1.34 17.95
CA LYS A 308 -1.08 -2.48 17.79
C LYS A 308 -0.52 -3.49 16.78
N CYS A 309 0.07 -3.05 15.66
CA CYS A 309 0.73 -3.95 14.72
C CYS A 309 1.91 -4.68 15.37
N ALA A 310 2.83 -3.97 16.01
CA ALA A 310 4.00 -4.56 16.65
C ALA A 310 3.61 -5.57 17.74
N SER A 311 2.61 -5.25 18.59
CA SER A 311 2.11 -6.15 19.65
C SER A 311 1.45 -7.43 19.11
N LYS A 312 1.12 -7.45 17.83
CA LYS A 312 0.53 -8.60 17.12
C LYS A 312 1.46 -9.21 16.06
N ASN A 313 2.76 -8.95 16.15
CA ASN A 313 3.79 -9.45 15.24
C ASN A 313 3.65 -8.98 13.78
N GLY A 314 2.92 -7.89 13.53
CA GLY A 314 2.73 -7.32 12.20
C GLY A 314 3.67 -6.18 11.88
N ASN A 315 3.81 -5.91 10.58
CA ASN A 315 4.42 -4.69 10.09
C ASN A 315 3.35 -3.61 9.85
N PHE A 316 3.77 -2.36 9.90
CA PHE A 316 2.93 -1.20 9.63
C PHE A 316 3.54 -0.37 8.51
N LEU A 317 2.82 -0.22 7.40
CA LEU A 317 3.23 0.52 6.22
C LEU A 317 2.37 1.78 6.10
N LEU A 318 2.94 2.93 6.50
CA LEU A 318 2.23 4.21 6.58
C LEU A 318 2.41 5.01 5.30
N ASN A 319 1.31 5.44 4.69
CA ASN A 319 1.29 6.06 3.37
C ASN A 319 1.36 7.58 3.39
N ILE A 320 2.06 8.12 2.40
CA ILE A 320 1.96 9.51 1.94
C ILE A 320 1.55 9.59 0.47
N GLY A 321 0.89 10.69 0.10
CA GLY A 321 0.51 10.99 -1.29
C GLY A 321 1.07 12.34 -1.72
N PRO A 322 2.30 12.41 -2.26
CA PRO A 322 2.91 13.66 -2.69
C PRO A 322 2.16 14.34 -3.83
N LYS A 323 2.27 15.68 -3.89
CA LYS A 323 1.75 16.50 -4.98
C LYS A 323 2.46 16.17 -6.31
N PRO A 324 1.89 16.51 -7.47
CA PRO A 324 2.49 16.23 -8.78
C PRO A 324 3.85 16.93 -8.99
N ASP A 325 4.13 17.98 -8.22
CA ASP A 325 5.42 18.66 -8.24
C ASP A 325 6.48 18.03 -7.32
N GLY A 326 6.14 16.93 -6.59
CA GLY A 326 7.04 16.25 -5.68
C GLY A 326 7.04 16.80 -4.25
N THR A 327 6.18 17.77 -3.93
CA THR A 327 6.05 18.28 -2.56
C THR A 327 5.30 17.29 -1.66
N ILE A 328 5.89 16.89 -0.54
CA ILE A 328 5.17 16.21 0.55
C ILE A 328 4.26 17.25 1.21
N ARG A 329 2.98 16.89 1.42
CA ARG A 329 2.01 17.82 2.05
C ARG A 329 2.44 18.18 3.47
N LYS A 330 2.15 19.41 3.87
CA LYS A 330 2.45 19.90 5.23
C LYS A 330 1.86 18.99 6.30
N GLU A 331 0.61 18.56 6.11
CA GLU A 331 -0.11 17.69 7.04
C GLU A 331 0.56 16.32 7.18
N GLU A 332 1.13 15.79 6.10
CA GLU A 332 1.91 14.54 6.14
C GLU A 332 3.25 14.74 6.83
N ALA A 333 3.98 15.79 6.46
CA ALA A 333 5.29 16.11 7.03
C ALA A 333 5.24 16.34 8.56
N GLU A 334 4.20 17.04 9.05
CA GLU A 334 3.99 17.26 10.48
C GLU A 334 3.74 15.95 11.23
N ARG A 335 2.96 15.04 10.65
CA ARG A 335 2.69 13.70 11.24
C ARG A 335 3.92 12.82 11.22
N MET A 336 4.64 12.81 10.10
CA MET A 336 5.91 12.07 9.98
C MET A 336 6.89 12.54 11.05
N LYS A 337 7.02 13.85 11.26
CA LYS A 337 7.88 14.43 12.29
C LYS A 337 7.45 14.00 13.69
N ALA A 338 6.17 14.13 14.02
CA ALA A 338 5.66 13.80 15.35
C ALA A 338 5.79 12.30 15.68
N VAL A 339 5.50 11.42 14.70
CA VAL A 339 5.74 9.97 14.84
C VAL A 339 7.24 9.71 15.04
N GLY A 340 8.09 10.37 14.26
CA GLY A 340 9.55 10.22 14.34
C GLY A 340 10.13 10.68 15.68
N GLU A 341 9.63 11.73 16.28
CA GLU A 341 10.02 12.19 17.61
C GLU A 341 9.79 11.11 18.67
N TRP A 342 8.63 10.45 18.64
CA TRP A 342 8.34 9.32 19.50
C TRP A 342 9.25 8.12 19.20
N MET A 343 9.39 7.76 17.92
CA MET A 343 10.21 6.61 17.50
C MET A 343 11.70 6.76 17.85
N ARG A 344 12.20 7.96 17.88
CA ARG A 344 13.59 8.24 18.27
C ARG A 344 13.89 7.81 19.71
N PHE A 345 12.94 7.97 20.61
CA PHE A 345 13.09 7.61 22.02
C PHE A 345 12.64 6.19 22.33
N TYR A 346 11.54 5.76 21.71
CA TYR A 346 10.84 4.55 22.11
C TYR A 346 10.81 3.46 21.04
N GLY A 347 11.53 3.63 19.93
CA GLY A 347 11.55 2.67 18.83
C GLY A 347 12.02 1.26 19.22
N ASN A 348 12.72 1.12 20.34
CA ASN A 348 13.08 -0.19 20.91
C ASN A 348 11.86 -1.04 21.28
N ALA A 349 10.73 -0.42 21.57
CA ALA A 349 9.46 -1.12 21.83
C ALA A 349 8.80 -1.64 20.53
N VAL A 350 9.36 -1.29 19.35
CA VAL A 350 8.79 -1.63 18.03
C VAL A 350 9.74 -2.54 17.25
N TYR A 351 10.99 -2.10 17.02
CA TYR A 351 11.91 -2.80 16.13
C TYR A 351 12.46 -4.09 16.71
N GLY A 352 12.37 -5.19 15.93
CA GLY A 352 12.91 -6.48 16.32
C GLY A 352 12.23 -7.08 17.55
N THR A 353 10.99 -6.63 17.85
CA THR A 353 10.23 -7.14 18.98
C THR A 353 9.33 -8.32 18.56
N GLN A 354 8.92 -9.10 19.56
CA GLN A 354 7.83 -10.05 19.48
C GLN A 354 6.63 -9.50 20.24
N GLY A 355 5.44 -9.62 19.65
CA GLY A 355 4.21 -9.22 20.30
C GLY A 355 3.88 -10.11 21.51
N LEU A 356 3.32 -9.52 22.53
CA LEU A 356 2.81 -10.21 23.69
C LEU A 356 1.33 -9.90 23.88
N VAL A 357 0.51 -10.95 24.04
CA VAL A 357 -0.89 -10.81 24.44
C VAL A 357 -0.96 -11.06 25.94
N LEU A 358 -1.11 -9.99 26.70
CA LEU A 358 -1.28 -10.05 28.14
C LEU A 358 -2.74 -9.79 28.49
N LYS A 359 -3.27 -10.54 29.47
CA LYS A 359 -4.60 -10.27 30.03
C LYS A 359 -4.46 -9.15 31.07
N SER A 360 -5.10 -8.02 30.82
CA SER A 360 -5.13 -6.89 31.75
C SER A 360 -6.43 -6.13 31.60
N THR A 361 -6.86 -5.46 32.68
CA THR A 361 -7.96 -4.49 32.67
C THR A 361 -7.50 -3.13 32.14
N THR A 362 -6.21 -2.86 32.17
CA THR A 362 -5.61 -1.62 31.67
C THR A 362 -5.30 -1.75 30.18
N LYS A 363 -5.60 -0.71 29.40
CA LYS A 363 -5.32 -0.67 27.97
C LYS A 363 -3.86 -0.32 27.70
N PHE A 364 -3.09 -1.29 27.27
CA PHE A 364 -1.71 -1.10 26.81
C PHE A 364 -1.39 -2.04 25.65
N TYR A 365 -0.31 -1.74 24.92
CA TYR A 365 0.32 -2.68 24.00
C TYR A 365 1.61 -3.22 24.61
N ALA A 366 1.80 -4.54 24.50
CA ALA A 366 2.96 -5.21 25.03
C ALA A 366 3.81 -5.83 23.90
N THR A 367 5.11 -5.61 23.98
CA THR A 367 6.11 -6.25 23.11
C THR A 367 7.29 -6.74 23.94
N ARG A 368 8.01 -7.75 23.44
CA ARG A 368 9.21 -8.29 24.09
C ARG A 368 10.39 -8.28 23.12
N LYS A 369 11.56 -7.93 23.65
CA LYS A 369 12.83 -8.05 22.95
C LYS A 369 13.90 -8.55 23.91
N LYS A 370 14.42 -9.75 23.64
CA LYS A 370 15.33 -10.44 24.58
C LYS A 370 14.69 -10.53 25.97
N ASP A 371 15.36 -10.01 26.99
CA ASP A 371 14.93 -10.03 28.39
C ASP A 371 14.07 -8.83 28.81
N SER A 372 13.77 -7.92 27.86
CA SER A 372 12.99 -6.71 28.12
C SER A 372 11.57 -6.84 27.63
N ILE A 373 10.60 -6.45 28.46
CA ILE A 373 9.20 -6.28 28.10
C ILE A 373 8.90 -4.78 28.05
N TYR A 374 8.28 -4.34 26.98
CA TYR A 374 7.84 -2.96 26.79
C TYR A 374 6.33 -2.90 26.91
N LEU A 375 5.84 -2.09 27.84
CA LEU A 375 4.43 -1.77 27.99
C LEU A 375 4.22 -0.33 27.56
N THR A 376 3.34 -0.11 26.58
CA THR A 376 3.04 1.23 26.08
C THR A 376 1.60 1.59 26.39
N PHE A 377 1.43 2.60 27.24
CA PHE A 377 0.17 3.15 27.67
C PHE A 377 -0.16 4.42 26.89
N PHE A 378 -1.42 4.57 26.47
CA PHE A 378 -1.93 5.82 25.90
C PHE A 378 -2.64 6.69 26.93
N GLU A 379 -3.10 6.06 28.00
CA GLU A 379 -3.65 6.70 29.19
C GLU A 379 -2.94 6.06 30.40
N TRP A 380 -2.46 6.89 31.31
CA TRP A 380 -1.79 6.37 32.49
C TRP A 380 -2.78 5.64 33.37
N PRO A 381 -2.47 4.47 33.94
CA PRO A 381 -3.37 3.77 34.84
C PRO A 381 -3.73 4.63 36.06
N GLU A 382 -4.99 4.62 36.49
CA GLU A 382 -5.43 5.30 37.69
C GLU A 382 -4.91 4.64 38.98
N THR A 383 -4.40 3.42 38.87
CA THR A 383 -3.86 2.64 39.98
C THR A 383 -2.41 2.25 39.72
N ASP A 384 -1.63 1.99 40.78
CA ASP A 384 -0.24 1.52 40.69
C ASP A 384 -0.12 0.06 40.20
N ARG A 385 -1.23 -0.56 39.81
CA ARG A 385 -1.27 -1.95 39.29
C ARG A 385 -1.64 -1.98 37.84
N VAL A 386 -0.91 -2.79 37.08
CA VAL A 386 -1.07 -3.02 35.64
C VAL A 386 -1.49 -4.47 35.40
#